data_8a66cbd694581fdf8373e8fe3c336d3c
#
_entry.id   8a66cbd694581fdf8373e8fe3c336d3c
#
_cell.length_a   1.000
_cell.length_b   1.000
_cell.length_c   1.000
_cell.angle_alpha   90.00
_cell.angle_beta   90.00
_cell.angle_gamma   90.00
#
_symmetry.space_group_name_H-M   'P 1'
#
loop_
_entity.id
_entity.type
_entity.pdbx_description
1 polymer ?
#
loop_
_entity_poly.entity_id
_entity_poly.type
_entity_poly.pdbx_seq_one_letter_code
_entity_poly.pdbx_strand_id
1 'polypeptide(L)'
;MVAVGASSYSPDTVLYAFIITCVSTIALTIYAMQTKYDFTTSGGMLLSLLIGLMVMGILNIFIQNQFLKTFIAAAGAVIFSMYIVYDTQLIVGGKHRKHQFDVDDYVFATITLYLDIINLFLYLLELLDGKKNENN
;
A
#
# COMPACT_ATOMS: atom_id res chain seq x y z
N MET A 1 -5.40 -14.51 6.87
CA MET A 1 -5.26 -13.17 7.45
C MET A 1 -6.15 -12.14 6.76
N VAL A 2 -6.09 -12.04 5.42
CA VAL A 2 -6.94 -11.11 4.68
C VAL A 2 -8.42 -11.45 4.88
N ALA A 3 -8.79 -12.73 4.84
CA ALA A 3 -10.18 -13.15 5.04
C ALA A 3 -10.69 -12.78 6.43
N VAL A 4 -9.85 -12.91 7.46
CA VAL A 4 -10.23 -12.54 8.83
C VAL A 4 -10.41 -11.03 8.94
N GLY A 5 -9.49 -10.24 8.38
CA GLY A 5 -9.61 -8.79 8.35
C GLY A 5 -10.84 -8.33 7.58
N ALA A 6 -11.08 -8.93 6.41
CA ALA A 6 -12.20 -8.55 5.56
C ALA A 6 -13.55 -8.96 6.16
N SER A 7 -13.59 -10.05 6.95
CA SER A 7 -14.85 -10.55 7.51
C SER A 7 -15.49 -9.60 8.51
N SER A 8 -14.73 -8.63 9.05
CA SER A 8 -15.27 -7.64 9.97
C SER A 8 -15.92 -6.45 9.26
N TYR A 9 -15.91 -6.44 7.92
CA TYR A 9 -16.47 -5.36 7.10
C TYR A 9 -17.68 -5.88 6.32
N SER A 10 -18.54 -4.94 5.89
CA SER A 10 -19.70 -5.32 5.08
C SER A 10 -19.24 -5.83 3.70
N PRO A 11 -20.01 -6.77 3.07
CA PRO A 11 -19.65 -7.26 1.75
C PRO A 11 -19.51 -6.18 0.68
N ASP A 12 -20.35 -5.13 0.74
CA ASP A 12 -20.28 -4.02 -0.21
C ASP A 12 -18.97 -3.27 -0.07
N THR A 13 -18.55 -3.00 1.16
CA THR A 13 -17.28 -2.30 1.43
C THR A 13 -16.10 -3.11 0.93
N VAL A 14 -16.12 -4.43 1.17
CA VAL A 14 -15.06 -5.32 0.69
C VAL A 14 -14.99 -5.31 -0.83
N LEU A 15 -16.14 -5.36 -1.51
CA LEU A 15 -16.19 -5.34 -2.96
C LEU A 15 -15.62 -4.04 -3.53
N TYR A 16 -16.03 -2.90 -2.97
CA TYR A 16 -15.53 -1.60 -3.43
C TYR A 16 -14.03 -1.47 -3.21
N ALA A 17 -13.54 -1.87 -2.04
CA ALA A 17 -12.11 -1.83 -1.75
C ALA A 17 -11.32 -2.73 -2.71
N PHE A 18 -11.86 -3.91 -3.02
CA PHE A 18 -11.22 -4.84 -3.95
C PHE A 18 -11.11 -4.22 -5.35
N ILE A 19 -12.20 -3.63 -5.84
CA ILE A 19 -12.21 -3.00 -7.17
C ILE A 19 -11.22 -1.84 -7.22
N ILE A 20 -11.24 -0.98 -6.21
CA ILE A 20 -10.33 0.17 -6.16
C ILE A 20 -8.87 -0.31 -6.10
N THR A 21 -8.59 -1.35 -5.32
CA THR A 21 -7.24 -1.90 -5.21
C THR A 21 -6.77 -2.44 -6.55
N CYS A 22 -7.62 -3.19 -7.27
CA CYS A 22 -7.27 -3.73 -8.57
C CYS A 22 -6.99 -2.64 -9.59
N VAL A 23 -7.88 -1.65 -9.68
CA VAL A 23 -7.72 -0.53 -10.62
C VAL A 23 -6.47 0.27 -10.28
N SER A 24 -6.27 0.58 -9.00
CA SER A 24 -5.10 1.33 -8.56
C SER A 24 -3.81 0.58 -8.84
N THR A 25 -3.78 -0.72 -8.57
CA THR A 25 -2.59 -1.54 -8.80
C THR A 25 -2.23 -1.56 -10.29
N ILE A 26 -3.21 -1.75 -11.17
CA ILE A 26 -2.98 -1.75 -12.61
C ILE A 26 -2.46 -0.38 -13.06
N ALA A 27 -3.10 0.70 -12.62
CA ALA A 27 -2.70 2.05 -12.99
C ALA A 27 -1.28 2.38 -12.50
N LEU A 28 -0.96 2.01 -11.26
CA LEU A 28 0.35 2.26 -10.68
C LEU A 28 1.44 1.44 -11.37
N THR A 29 1.13 0.20 -11.76
CA THR A 29 2.05 -0.65 -12.49
C THR A 29 2.38 -0.06 -13.85
N ILE A 30 1.36 0.40 -14.58
CA ILE A 30 1.57 1.05 -15.87
C ILE A 30 2.41 2.33 -15.69
N TYR A 31 2.09 3.14 -14.69
CA TYR A 31 2.86 4.34 -14.40
C TYR A 31 4.33 4.01 -14.09
N ALA A 32 4.56 2.98 -13.26
CA ALA A 32 5.92 2.58 -12.89
C ALA A 32 6.75 2.16 -14.09
N MET A 33 6.12 1.53 -15.09
CA MET A 33 6.80 1.07 -16.28
C MET A 33 7.06 2.19 -17.29
N GLN A 34 6.18 3.20 -17.35
CA GLN A 34 6.25 4.24 -18.35
C GLN A 34 7.00 5.50 -17.90
N THR A 35 7.00 5.78 -16.60
CA THR A 35 7.66 6.98 -16.08
C THR A 35 9.18 6.85 -16.17
N LYS A 36 9.84 7.97 -16.46
CA LYS A 36 11.29 8.05 -16.45
C LYS A 36 11.83 8.31 -15.03
N TYR A 37 10.96 8.65 -14.09
CA TYR A 37 11.38 8.87 -12.71
C TYR A 37 11.81 7.56 -12.08
N ASP A 38 12.97 7.57 -11.43
CA ASP A 38 13.54 6.37 -10.81
C ASP A 38 13.16 6.31 -9.33
N PHE A 39 12.08 5.59 -9.03
CA PHE A 39 11.64 5.38 -7.64
C PHE A 39 12.55 4.43 -6.88
N THR A 40 13.43 3.68 -7.57
CA THR A 40 14.34 2.74 -6.90
C THR A 40 15.34 3.44 -5.98
N THR A 41 15.55 4.76 -6.17
CA THR A 41 16.40 5.56 -5.29
C THR A 41 15.68 6.05 -4.04
N SER A 42 14.37 5.81 -3.92
CA SER A 42 13.54 6.33 -2.84
C SER A 42 13.35 5.32 -1.69
N GLY A 43 14.07 4.21 -1.69
CA GLY A 43 13.88 3.15 -0.71
C GLY A 43 14.03 3.61 0.73
N GLY A 44 15.04 4.44 1.00
CA GLY A 44 15.27 4.95 2.36
C GLY A 44 14.14 5.86 2.84
N MET A 45 13.66 6.73 1.96
CA MET A 45 12.53 7.61 2.28
C MET A 45 11.26 6.80 2.56
N LEU A 46 10.98 5.83 1.70
CA LEU A 46 9.79 4.99 1.86
C LEU A 46 9.84 4.17 3.15
N LEU A 47 11.01 3.65 3.48
CA LEU A 47 11.20 2.91 4.72
C LEU A 47 10.96 3.81 5.93
N SER A 48 11.47 5.04 5.91
CA SER A 48 11.25 6.00 6.98
C SER A 48 9.76 6.31 7.16
N LEU A 49 9.05 6.51 6.07
CA LEU A 49 7.62 6.75 6.10
C LEU A 49 6.86 5.55 6.67
N LEU A 50 7.27 4.35 6.29
CA LEU A 50 6.64 3.12 6.79
C LEU A 50 6.84 2.97 8.29
N ILE A 51 8.05 3.22 8.78
CA ILE A 51 8.36 3.15 10.21
C ILE A 51 7.51 4.18 10.98
N GLY A 52 7.42 5.40 10.46
CA GLY A 52 6.57 6.43 11.04
C GLY A 52 5.12 6.00 11.11
N LEU A 53 4.61 5.40 10.04
CA LEU A 53 3.25 4.90 9.99
C LEU A 53 3.02 3.81 11.04
N MET A 54 3.97 2.89 11.19
CA MET A 54 3.88 1.81 12.19
C MET A 54 3.86 2.37 13.61
N VAL A 55 4.71 3.36 13.89
CA VAL A 55 4.75 4.00 15.21
C VAL A 55 3.40 4.68 15.49
N MET A 56 2.87 5.42 14.52
CA MET A 56 1.57 6.06 14.67
C MET A 56 0.45 5.03 14.91
N GLY A 57 0.51 3.91 14.21
CA GLY A 57 -0.46 2.83 14.39
C GLY A 57 -0.42 2.25 15.80
N ILE A 58 0.77 2.01 16.32
CA ILE A 58 0.96 1.49 17.67
C ILE A 58 0.43 2.50 18.69
N LEU A 59 0.77 3.78 18.52
CA LEU A 59 0.28 4.82 19.42
C LEU A 59 -1.24 4.92 19.41
N ASN A 60 -1.86 4.76 18.25
CA ASN A 60 -3.31 4.85 18.14
C ASN A 60 -4.04 3.68 18.81
N ILE A 61 -3.36 2.53 18.98
CA ILE A 61 -3.94 1.42 19.73
C ILE A 61 -4.25 1.85 21.15
N PHE A 62 -3.38 2.68 21.74
CA PHE A 62 -3.56 3.20 23.10
C PHE A 62 -4.48 4.41 23.16
N ILE A 63 -4.38 5.30 22.16
CA ILE A 63 -5.14 6.57 22.14
C ILE A 63 -6.58 6.33 21.66
N GLN A 64 -6.76 5.46 20.68
CA GLN A 64 -8.06 5.11 20.09
C GLN A 64 -8.82 6.33 19.56
N ASN A 65 -8.09 7.22 18.85
CA ASN A 65 -8.68 8.40 18.25
C ASN A 65 -9.14 8.06 16.82
N GLN A 66 -10.42 8.34 16.52
CA GLN A 66 -10.99 8.01 15.21
C GLN A 66 -10.39 8.85 14.08
N PHE A 67 -10.13 10.11 14.33
CA PHE A 67 -9.49 10.99 13.33
C PHE A 67 -8.09 10.48 12.99
N LEU A 68 -7.31 10.11 14.01
CA LEU A 68 -5.97 9.57 13.79
C LEU A 68 -6.01 8.24 13.04
N LYS A 69 -7.00 7.40 13.36
CA LYS A 69 -7.18 6.12 12.65
C LYS A 69 -7.43 6.35 11.17
N THR A 70 -8.29 7.30 10.82
CA THR A 70 -8.58 7.65 9.43
C THR A 70 -7.34 8.22 8.74
N PHE A 71 -6.59 9.09 9.44
CA PHE A 71 -5.35 9.65 8.91
C PHE A 71 -4.32 8.55 8.62
N ILE A 72 -4.16 7.60 9.53
CA ILE A 72 -3.22 6.48 9.36
C ILE A 72 -3.64 5.65 8.15
N ALA A 73 -4.93 5.38 7.98
CA ALA A 73 -5.42 4.61 6.85
C ALA A 73 -5.15 5.33 5.53
N ALA A 74 -5.37 6.64 5.47
CA ALA A 74 -5.10 7.43 4.27
C ALA A 74 -3.60 7.47 3.97
N ALA A 75 -2.78 7.73 4.98
CA ALA A 75 -1.33 7.75 4.82
C ALA A 75 -0.80 6.37 4.41
N GLY A 76 -1.35 5.31 5.00
CA GLY A 76 -0.98 3.94 4.64
C GLY A 76 -1.29 3.62 3.18
N ALA A 77 -2.46 4.03 2.70
CA ALA A 77 -2.83 3.81 1.30
C ALA A 77 -1.85 4.51 0.36
N VAL A 78 -1.46 5.75 0.67
CA VAL A 78 -0.49 6.49 -0.14
C VAL A 78 0.89 5.82 -0.09
N ILE A 79 1.36 5.46 1.10
CA ILE A 79 2.69 4.87 1.27
C ILE A 79 2.79 3.54 0.53
N PHE A 80 1.79 2.67 0.66
CA PHE A 80 1.82 1.38 -0.02
C PHE A 80 1.62 1.51 -1.53
N SER A 81 0.89 2.53 -1.99
CA SER A 81 0.84 2.86 -3.42
C SER A 81 2.23 3.21 -3.95
N MET A 82 2.99 3.98 -3.20
CA MET A 82 4.37 4.32 -3.57
C MET A 82 5.27 3.08 -3.56
N TYR A 83 5.08 2.17 -2.61
CA TYR A 83 5.81 0.91 -2.59
C TYR A 83 5.48 0.03 -3.78
N ILE A 84 4.23 0.04 -4.25
CA ILE A 84 3.85 -0.71 -5.45
C ILE A 84 4.67 -0.22 -6.65
N VAL A 85 4.78 1.09 -6.81
CA VAL A 85 5.59 1.68 -7.88
C VAL A 85 7.06 1.31 -7.70
N TYR A 86 7.58 1.46 -6.47
CA TYR A 86 8.97 1.16 -6.16
C TYR A 86 9.32 -0.30 -6.45
N ASP A 87 8.50 -1.22 -5.93
CA ASP A 87 8.77 -2.66 -6.12
C ASP A 87 8.60 -3.07 -7.58
N THR A 88 7.63 -2.49 -8.30
CA THR A 88 7.43 -2.77 -9.71
C THR A 88 8.67 -2.35 -10.51
N GLN A 89 9.22 -1.18 -10.23
CA GLN A 89 10.41 -0.70 -10.93
C GLN A 89 11.64 -1.58 -10.63
N LEU A 90 11.76 -2.08 -9.40
CA LEU A 90 12.85 -3.01 -9.07
C LEU A 90 12.71 -4.33 -9.84
N ILE A 91 11.49 -4.84 -9.98
CA ILE A 91 11.22 -6.09 -10.68
C ILE A 91 11.46 -5.94 -12.18
N VAL A 92 10.90 -4.89 -12.77
CA VAL A 92 11.02 -4.66 -14.22
C VAL A 92 12.44 -4.26 -14.61
N GLY A 93 13.09 -3.45 -13.75
CA GLY A 93 14.42 -2.95 -14.03
C GLY A 93 14.44 -1.99 -15.20
N GLY A 94 15.47 -2.10 -16.03
CA GLY A 94 15.63 -1.27 -17.21
C GLY A 94 16.72 -0.22 -17.06
N LYS A 95 17.13 0.36 -18.18
CA LYS A 95 18.26 1.29 -18.23
C LYS A 95 18.06 2.60 -17.49
N HIS A 96 16.79 2.93 -17.18
CA HIS A 96 16.46 4.16 -16.43
C HIS A 96 16.41 3.94 -14.92
N ARG A 97 16.73 2.72 -14.44
CA ARG A 97 16.66 2.37 -13.02
C ARG A 97 18.06 2.12 -12.47
N LYS A 98 18.38 2.78 -11.37
CA LYS A 98 19.68 2.68 -10.73
C LYS A 98 19.88 1.33 -10.08
N HIS A 99 18.83 0.82 -9.41
CA HIS A 99 18.91 -0.48 -8.71
C HIS A 99 18.20 -1.52 -9.54
N GLN A 100 18.88 -2.65 -9.78
CA GLN A 100 18.33 -3.78 -10.51
C GLN A 100 18.61 -5.05 -9.70
N PHE A 101 17.73 -6.03 -9.82
CA PHE A 101 17.77 -7.25 -9.03
C PHE A 101 18.31 -8.44 -9.79
N ASP A 102 18.96 -9.34 -9.05
CA ASP A 102 19.24 -10.71 -9.50
C ASP A 102 17.98 -11.56 -9.36
N VAL A 103 18.06 -12.83 -9.81
CA VAL A 103 16.90 -13.74 -9.78
C VAL A 103 16.36 -13.94 -8.37
N ASP A 104 17.24 -14.12 -7.39
CA ASP A 104 16.80 -14.28 -5.99
C ASP A 104 16.13 -13.04 -5.46
N ASP A 105 16.60 -11.87 -5.88
CA ASP A 105 16.02 -10.60 -5.48
C ASP A 105 14.62 -10.42 -6.07
N TYR A 106 14.38 -10.95 -7.29
CA TYR A 106 13.05 -10.90 -7.91
C TYR A 106 12.02 -11.65 -7.11
N VAL A 107 12.37 -12.81 -6.55
CA VAL A 107 11.46 -13.58 -5.71
C VAL A 107 11.06 -12.76 -4.48
N PHE A 108 12.04 -12.17 -3.80
CA PHE A 108 11.79 -11.34 -2.63
C PHE A 108 10.93 -10.13 -3.00
N ALA A 109 11.25 -9.45 -4.10
CA ALA A 109 10.50 -8.27 -4.52
C ALA A 109 9.06 -8.61 -4.90
N THR A 110 8.85 -9.77 -5.51
CA THR A 110 7.50 -10.21 -5.87
C THR A 110 6.64 -10.45 -4.63
N ILE A 111 7.22 -11.08 -3.61
CA ILE A 111 6.53 -11.30 -2.33
C ILE A 111 6.21 -9.95 -1.68
N THR A 112 7.18 -9.04 -1.67
CA THR A 112 6.98 -7.71 -1.11
C THR A 112 5.89 -6.93 -1.84
N LEU A 113 5.88 -7.01 -3.18
CA LEU A 113 4.83 -6.38 -3.99
C LEU A 113 3.45 -6.94 -3.65
N TYR A 114 3.35 -8.24 -3.49
CA TYR A 114 2.10 -8.88 -3.09
C TYR A 114 1.62 -8.35 -1.74
N LEU A 115 2.54 -8.24 -0.77
CA LEU A 115 2.21 -7.69 0.55
C LEU A 115 1.80 -6.22 0.48
N ASP A 116 2.42 -5.44 -0.40
CA ASP A 116 2.05 -4.04 -0.60
C ASP A 116 0.61 -3.92 -1.09
N ILE A 117 0.22 -4.78 -2.03
CA ILE A 117 -1.13 -4.79 -2.58
C ILE A 117 -2.15 -5.17 -1.51
N ILE A 118 -1.83 -6.18 -0.70
CA ILE A 118 -2.70 -6.60 0.41
C ILE A 118 -2.86 -5.47 1.42
N ASN A 119 -1.76 -4.81 1.80
CA ASN A 119 -1.82 -3.71 2.76
C ASN A 119 -2.62 -2.54 2.20
N LEU A 120 -2.46 -2.22 0.91
CA LEU A 120 -3.26 -1.18 0.26
C LEU A 120 -4.74 -1.53 0.35
N PHE A 121 -5.10 -2.78 0.06
CA PHE A 121 -6.48 -3.24 0.15
C PHE A 121 -7.04 -3.05 1.55
N LEU A 122 -6.28 -3.44 2.58
CA LEU A 122 -6.73 -3.33 3.97
C LEU A 122 -6.90 -1.88 4.41
N TYR A 123 -5.99 -0.98 4.00
CA TYR A 123 -6.15 0.43 4.32
C TYR A 123 -7.33 1.06 3.59
N LEU A 124 -7.59 0.67 2.34
CA LEU A 124 -8.75 1.14 1.61
C LEU A 124 -10.05 0.63 2.25
N LEU A 125 -10.07 -0.61 2.73
CA LEU A 125 -11.20 -1.14 3.49
C LEU A 125 -11.49 -0.26 4.70
N GLU A 126 -10.46 0.09 5.45
CA GLU A 126 -10.61 0.91 6.65
C GLU A 126 -11.11 2.30 6.32
N LEU A 127 -10.61 2.90 5.23
CA LEU A 127 -11.06 4.22 4.80
C LEU A 127 -12.54 4.22 4.40
N LEU A 128 -12.96 3.22 3.63
CA LEU A 128 -14.35 3.14 3.17
C LEU A 128 -15.29 2.83 4.32
N ASP A 129 -14.87 1.98 5.24
CA ASP A 129 -15.67 1.65 6.42
C ASP A 129 -15.81 2.87 7.35
N GLY A 130 -14.72 3.59 7.58
CA GLY A 130 -14.73 4.79 8.39
C GLY A 130 -15.66 5.85 7.83
N LYS A 131 -15.65 6.05 6.51
CA LYS A 131 -16.53 7.01 5.84
C LYS A 131 -18.00 6.59 5.98
N LYS A 132 -18.28 5.31 5.85
CA LYS A 132 -19.63 4.77 5.99
C LYS A 132 -20.16 5.00 7.41
N ASN A 133 -19.31 4.76 8.42
CA ASN A 133 -19.67 4.95 9.83
C ASN A 133 -19.93 6.42 10.14
N GLU A 134 -19.19 7.36 9.53
CA GLU A 134 -19.41 8.78 9.73
C GLU A 134 -20.76 9.24 9.18
N ASN A 135 -21.21 8.62 8.09
CA ASN A 135 -22.48 8.97 7.45
C ASN A 135 -23.70 8.39 8.18
N ASN A 136 -23.49 7.48 9.09
CA ASN A 136 -24.52 6.88 9.91
C ASN A 136 -24.63 7.60 11.25
#